data_bb29957de9782f167b63769868165e11
#
_entry.id   bb29957de9782f167b63769868165e11
#
_cell.length_a   1.000
_cell.length_b   1.000
_cell.length_c   1.000
_cell.angle_alpha   90.00
_cell.angle_beta   90.00
_cell.angle_gamma   90.00
#
_symmetry.space_group_name_H-M   'P 1'
#
loop_
_entity.id
_entity.type
_entity.pdbx_description
1 polymer ?
#
loop_
_entity_poly.entity_id
_entity_poly.type
_entity_poly.pdbx_seq_one_letter_code
_entity_poly.pdbx_strand_id
1 'polypeptide(L)'
;VALDVTRARAQAAQVRAQLIAARADRAHAALELARLLALPADAPVAAADSLGALAIAANDSAGNLQQALARRPELRSLDAQLHSVQQQERAVRRERLPTLSAFGDNGPIAGEGGSYLRTYNWGVQLSLPLFDGFRREGRLEEQAAVHRELEVRRHDLAQQVALEVRGANEDLAFAREQLDAASERVALAEQELAQARDRFRAGVAGNADAVTASLALNAARTLLIDATAAWHGARIALARALGEARTLH
;
A
#
# COMPACT_ATOMS: atom_id res chain seq x y z
N VAL A 1 -54.61 -6.43 6.99
CA VAL A 1 -54.24 -7.31 5.86
C VAL A 1 -53.77 -6.50 4.64
N ALA A 2 -54.56 -5.58 4.08
CA ALA A 2 -54.14 -4.79 2.89
C ALA A 2 -52.90 -3.94 3.18
N LEU A 3 -52.84 -3.27 4.32
CA LEU A 3 -51.68 -2.47 4.76
C LEU A 3 -50.40 -3.31 4.90
N ASP A 4 -50.51 -4.52 5.45
CA ASP A 4 -49.36 -5.42 5.66
C ASP A 4 -48.79 -5.90 4.32
N VAL A 5 -49.65 -6.19 3.35
CA VAL A 5 -49.24 -6.53 1.98
C VAL A 5 -48.50 -5.37 1.31
N THR A 6 -49.03 -4.14 1.49
CA THR A 6 -48.36 -2.95 0.92
C THR A 6 -46.99 -2.70 1.57
N ARG A 7 -46.89 -2.83 2.90
CA ARG A 7 -45.60 -2.73 3.63
C ARG A 7 -44.62 -3.79 3.16
N ALA A 8 -45.03 -5.03 3.02
CA ALA A 8 -44.15 -6.12 2.55
C ALA A 8 -43.67 -5.87 1.11
N ARG A 9 -44.52 -5.36 0.22
CA ARG A 9 -44.16 -4.99 -1.16
C ARG A 9 -43.16 -3.81 -1.18
N ALA A 10 -43.39 -2.77 -0.37
CA ALA A 10 -42.45 -1.65 -0.26
C ALA A 10 -41.08 -2.12 0.21
N GLN A 11 -41.04 -3.00 1.21
CA GLN A 11 -39.80 -3.57 1.71
C GLN A 11 -39.08 -4.45 0.67
N ALA A 12 -39.83 -5.27 -0.07
CA ALA A 12 -39.25 -6.07 -1.15
C ALA A 12 -38.66 -5.19 -2.26
N ALA A 13 -39.31 -4.05 -2.57
CA ALA A 13 -38.78 -3.08 -3.52
C ALA A 13 -37.51 -2.41 -3.03
N GLN A 14 -37.45 -2.06 -1.75
CA GLN A 14 -36.22 -1.50 -1.13
C GLN A 14 -35.08 -2.49 -1.17
N VAL A 15 -35.26 -3.75 -0.78
CA VAL A 15 -34.22 -4.78 -0.83
C VAL A 15 -33.77 -5.05 -2.27
N ARG A 16 -34.70 -5.01 -3.23
CA ARG A 16 -34.34 -5.11 -4.65
C ARG A 16 -33.47 -3.95 -5.13
N ALA A 17 -33.75 -2.72 -4.70
CA ALA A 17 -32.92 -1.56 -5.01
C ALA A 17 -31.50 -1.72 -4.43
N GLN A 18 -31.38 -2.18 -3.19
CA GLN A 18 -30.09 -2.46 -2.56
C GLN A 18 -29.32 -3.55 -3.31
N LEU A 19 -30.00 -4.62 -3.75
CA LEU A 19 -29.36 -5.67 -4.56
C LEU A 19 -28.82 -5.14 -5.90
N ILE A 20 -29.57 -4.23 -6.55
CA ILE A 20 -29.13 -3.61 -7.81
C ILE A 20 -27.89 -2.75 -7.56
N ALA A 21 -27.88 -1.93 -6.50
CA ALA A 21 -26.72 -1.13 -6.10
C ALA A 21 -25.50 -2.02 -5.83
N ALA A 22 -25.63 -3.06 -5.00
CA ALA A 22 -24.54 -3.98 -4.69
C ALA A 22 -23.98 -4.70 -5.94
N ARG A 23 -24.85 -5.01 -6.91
CA ARG A 23 -24.40 -5.58 -8.20
C ARG A 23 -23.59 -4.56 -9.03
N ALA A 24 -24.00 -3.30 -9.03
CA ALA A 24 -23.26 -2.23 -9.69
C ALA A 24 -21.89 -2.03 -9.04
N ASP A 25 -21.84 -1.95 -7.71
CA ASP A 25 -20.58 -1.82 -6.95
C ASP A 25 -19.63 -2.98 -7.23
N ARG A 26 -20.14 -4.21 -7.27
CA ARG A 26 -19.36 -5.40 -7.65
C ARG A 26 -18.79 -5.29 -9.06
N ALA A 27 -19.60 -4.80 -10.02
CA ALA A 27 -19.14 -4.65 -11.40
C ALA A 27 -18.04 -3.58 -11.49
N HIS A 28 -18.20 -2.45 -10.80
CA HIS A 28 -17.18 -1.41 -10.73
C HIS A 28 -15.89 -1.92 -10.07
N ALA A 29 -16.00 -2.66 -8.97
CA ALA A 29 -14.84 -3.25 -8.31
C ALA A 29 -14.09 -4.26 -9.21
N ALA A 30 -14.81 -5.04 -10.03
CA ALA A 30 -14.19 -5.96 -11.00
C ALA A 30 -13.44 -5.21 -12.11
N LEU A 31 -13.99 -4.10 -12.61
CA LEU A 31 -13.32 -3.25 -13.60
C LEU A 31 -12.06 -2.59 -13.01
N GLU A 32 -12.13 -2.10 -11.79
CA GLU A 32 -10.97 -1.52 -11.11
C GLU A 32 -9.88 -2.58 -10.87
N LEU A 33 -10.25 -3.80 -10.48
CA LEU A 33 -9.31 -4.90 -10.34
C LEU A 33 -8.66 -5.26 -11.68
N ALA A 34 -9.44 -5.31 -12.78
CA ALA A 34 -8.90 -5.54 -14.13
C ALA A 34 -7.88 -4.44 -14.50
N ARG A 35 -8.18 -3.18 -14.19
CA ARG A 35 -7.28 -2.04 -14.41
C ARG A 35 -5.97 -2.20 -13.62
N LEU A 36 -6.06 -2.55 -12.33
CA LEU A 36 -4.88 -2.74 -11.46
C LEU A 36 -4.00 -3.92 -11.92
N LEU A 37 -4.61 -4.95 -12.50
CA LEU A 37 -3.93 -6.11 -13.06
C LEU A 37 -3.47 -5.90 -14.51
N ALA A 38 -3.68 -4.70 -15.08
CA ALA A 38 -3.40 -4.39 -16.48
C ALA A 38 -4.06 -5.37 -17.48
N LEU A 39 -5.24 -5.88 -17.13
CA LEU A 39 -6.05 -6.74 -18.01
C LEU A 39 -6.90 -5.89 -18.97
N PRO A 40 -7.32 -6.44 -20.13
CA PRO A 40 -8.31 -5.79 -20.98
C PRO A 40 -9.61 -5.51 -20.23
N ALA A 41 -10.30 -4.40 -20.55
CA ALA A 41 -11.50 -3.97 -19.85
C ALA A 41 -12.69 -4.95 -19.96
N ASP A 42 -12.68 -5.82 -20.97
CA ASP A 42 -13.65 -6.87 -21.22
C ASP A 42 -13.26 -8.23 -20.62
N ALA A 43 -12.10 -8.31 -19.96
CA ALA A 43 -11.66 -9.54 -19.30
C ALA A 43 -12.60 -9.90 -18.13
N PRO A 44 -13.14 -11.12 -18.07
CA PRO A 44 -13.96 -11.54 -16.95
C PRO A 44 -13.09 -11.72 -15.71
N VAL A 45 -13.28 -10.83 -14.72
CA VAL A 45 -12.59 -10.90 -13.43
C VAL A 45 -13.60 -11.35 -12.37
N ALA A 46 -13.26 -12.44 -11.67
CA ALA A 46 -14.03 -12.93 -10.53
C ALA A 46 -13.09 -13.30 -9.39
N ALA A 47 -13.48 -12.96 -8.16
CA ALA A 47 -12.77 -13.45 -6.99
C ALA A 47 -12.94 -14.97 -6.87
N ALA A 48 -11.83 -15.69 -6.69
CA ALA A 48 -11.83 -17.15 -6.51
C ALA A 48 -12.29 -17.51 -5.08
N ASP A 49 -11.91 -16.70 -4.11
CA ASP A 49 -12.18 -16.95 -2.69
C ASP A 49 -13.41 -16.19 -2.21
N SER A 50 -14.14 -16.79 -1.26
CA SER A 50 -15.18 -16.09 -0.51
C SER A 50 -14.58 -15.32 0.65
N LEU A 51 -15.25 -14.22 1.05
CA LEU A 51 -14.79 -13.37 2.16
C LEU A 51 -14.58 -14.15 3.48
N GLY A 52 -15.33 -15.23 3.72
CA GLY A 52 -15.18 -16.09 4.91
C GLY A 52 -14.09 -17.14 4.82
N ALA A 53 -13.54 -17.42 3.63
CA ALA A 53 -12.55 -18.48 3.42
C ALA A 53 -11.08 -17.97 3.51
N LEU A 54 -10.87 -16.66 3.63
CA LEU A 54 -9.54 -16.08 3.77
C LEU A 54 -8.98 -16.36 5.18
N ALA A 55 -8.53 -17.58 5.39
CA ALA A 55 -7.72 -17.96 6.55
C ALA A 55 -6.30 -17.43 6.38
N ILE A 56 -6.12 -16.11 6.42
CA ILE A 56 -4.79 -15.56 6.56
C ILE A 56 -4.37 -15.85 8.00
N ALA A 57 -3.29 -16.60 8.19
CA ALA A 57 -2.76 -16.88 9.52
C ALA A 57 -2.69 -15.56 10.30
N ALA A 58 -3.34 -15.50 11.45
CA ALA A 58 -3.15 -14.43 12.39
C ALA A 58 -1.69 -14.53 12.85
N ASN A 59 -0.79 -13.80 12.21
CA ASN A 59 0.49 -13.54 12.83
C ASN A 59 0.17 -12.64 14.03
N ASP A 60 0.15 -13.23 15.21
CA ASP A 60 0.10 -12.58 16.52
C ASP A 60 1.37 -11.74 16.79
N SER A 61 2.04 -11.33 15.77
CA SER A 61 3.10 -10.39 15.91
C SER A 61 2.48 -9.00 16.11
N ALA A 62 2.29 -8.64 17.37
CA ALA A 62 2.43 -7.23 17.75
C ALA A 62 3.63 -6.71 16.93
N GLY A 63 3.34 -5.98 15.84
CA GLY A 63 4.24 -5.81 14.72
C GLY A 63 5.62 -5.43 15.19
N ASN A 64 6.56 -6.28 14.92
CA ASN A 64 7.92 -6.04 15.36
C ASN A 64 8.42 -4.81 14.59
N LEU A 65 8.34 -3.62 15.23
CA LEU A 65 8.75 -2.36 14.62
C LEU A 65 10.14 -2.47 14.00
N GLN A 66 11.05 -3.20 14.63
CA GLN A 66 12.38 -3.44 14.09
C GLN A 66 12.33 -4.20 12.76
N GLN A 67 11.41 -5.14 12.63
CA GLN A 67 11.22 -5.87 11.38
C GLN A 67 10.66 -4.96 10.27
N ALA A 68 9.69 -4.11 10.59
CA ALA A 68 9.16 -3.11 9.67
C ALA A 68 10.26 -2.15 9.20
N LEU A 69 11.04 -1.59 10.11
CA LEU A 69 12.15 -0.68 9.79
C LEU A 69 13.22 -1.35 8.90
N ALA A 70 13.47 -2.66 9.07
CA ALA A 70 14.44 -3.40 8.25
C ALA A 70 13.90 -3.78 6.85
N ARG A 71 12.59 -3.99 6.72
CA ARG A 71 11.97 -4.52 5.48
C ARG A 71 11.40 -3.45 4.56
N ARG A 72 11.05 -2.28 5.08
CA ARG A 72 10.44 -1.20 4.30
C ARG A 72 11.35 -0.73 3.16
N PRO A 73 10.89 -0.81 1.89
CA PRO A 73 11.69 -0.43 0.74
C PRO A 73 11.99 1.07 0.69
N GLU A 74 11.12 1.91 1.26
CA GLU A 74 11.30 3.35 1.32
C GLU A 74 12.53 3.72 2.19
N LEU A 75 12.71 3.08 3.35
CA LEU A 75 13.87 3.29 4.20
C LEU A 75 15.15 2.80 3.53
N ARG A 76 15.11 1.64 2.86
CA ARG A 76 16.25 1.13 2.09
C ARG A 76 16.64 2.08 0.96
N SER A 77 15.67 2.71 0.32
CA SER A 77 15.92 3.72 -0.71
C SER A 77 16.66 4.93 -0.16
N LEU A 78 16.24 5.44 1.02
CA LEU A 78 16.94 6.54 1.69
C LEU A 78 18.34 6.14 2.16
N ASP A 79 18.52 4.93 2.68
CA ASP A 79 19.85 4.41 3.06
C ASP A 79 20.78 4.33 1.84
N ALA A 80 20.26 3.92 0.68
CA ALA A 80 21.03 3.91 -0.57
C ALA A 80 21.38 5.34 -1.04
N GLN A 81 20.47 6.30 -0.88
CA GLN A 81 20.74 7.71 -1.20
C GLN A 81 21.82 8.30 -0.27
N LEU A 82 21.72 8.05 1.05
CA LEU A 82 22.75 8.45 2.02
C LEU A 82 24.12 7.88 1.65
N HIS A 83 24.17 6.60 1.30
CA HIS A 83 25.42 5.98 0.85
C HIS A 83 25.94 6.63 -0.44
N SER A 84 25.07 6.96 -1.39
CA SER A 84 25.45 7.65 -2.62
C SER A 84 26.07 9.02 -2.34
N VAL A 85 25.46 9.83 -1.47
CA VAL A 85 25.98 11.15 -1.08
C VAL A 85 27.33 11.02 -0.37
N GLN A 86 27.51 10.04 0.50
CA GLN A 86 28.80 9.76 1.13
C GLN A 86 29.90 9.40 0.10
N GLN A 87 29.55 8.65 -0.94
CA GLN A 87 30.51 8.35 -2.02
C GLN A 87 30.85 9.61 -2.85
N GLN A 88 29.86 10.46 -3.11
CA GLN A 88 30.07 11.74 -3.79
C GLN A 88 30.99 12.66 -2.96
N GLU A 89 30.76 12.77 -1.66
CA GLU A 89 31.64 13.52 -0.76
C GLU A 89 33.10 12.99 -0.80
N ARG A 90 33.24 11.66 -0.75
CA ARG A 90 34.56 11.03 -0.88
C ARG A 90 35.21 11.31 -2.23
N ALA A 91 34.43 11.31 -3.30
CA ALA A 91 34.91 11.63 -4.65
C ALA A 91 35.42 13.07 -4.71
N VAL A 92 34.65 14.05 -4.19
CA VAL A 92 35.08 15.46 -4.14
C VAL A 92 36.34 15.62 -3.29
N ARG A 93 36.47 14.94 -2.16
CA ARG A 93 37.69 14.94 -1.33
C ARG A 93 38.90 14.39 -2.09
N ARG A 94 38.72 13.36 -2.93
CA ARG A 94 39.77 12.72 -3.73
C ARG A 94 40.24 13.58 -4.91
N GLU A 95 39.49 14.59 -5.31
CA GLU A 95 39.95 15.54 -6.34
C GLU A 95 41.22 16.34 -5.97
N ARG A 96 41.64 16.28 -4.71
CA ARG A 96 42.95 16.77 -4.27
C ARG A 96 44.13 15.89 -4.69
N LEU A 97 43.87 14.64 -5.07
CA LEU A 97 44.90 13.72 -5.47
C LEU A 97 45.36 14.04 -6.90
N PRO A 98 46.67 13.78 -7.20
CA PRO A 98 47.12 13.90 -8.58
C PRO A 98 46.39 12.93 -9.50
N THR A 99 46.00 13.38 -10.67
CA THR A 99 45.45 12.54 -11.73
C THR A 99 46.50 12.25 -12.77
N LEU A 100 46.68 10.97 -13.09
CA LEU A 100 47.56 10.50 -14.14
C LEU A 100 46.67 10.06 -15.32
N SER A 101 46.85 10.68 -16.49
CA SER A 101 46.16 10.33 -17.72
C SER A 101 47.14 10.01 -18.83
N ALA A 102 46.84 9.00 -19.63
CA ALA A 102 47.54 8.71 -20.87
C ALA A 102 46.65 9.13 -22.06
N PHE A 103 47.25 9.73 -23.03
CA PHE A 103 46.55 10.14 -24.27
C PHE A 103 47.31 9.63 -25.47
N GLY A 104 46.60 9.35 -26.55
CA GLY A 104 47.19 8.98 -27.83
C GLY A 104 46.23 9.22 -28.96
N ASP A 105 46.68 9.86 -29.98
CA ASP A 105 45.95 10.06 -31.23
C ASP A 105 46.82 9.68 -32.43
N ASN A 106 46.19 9.21 -33.46
CA ASN A 106 46.81 8.87 -34.73
C ASN A 106 45.88 9.21 -35.87
N GLY A 107 46.31 10.12 -36.76
CA GLY A 107 45.47 10.54 -37.86
C GLY A 107 46.26 11.23 -38.99
N PRO A 108 45.68 11.37 -40.18
CA PRO A 108 46.23 12.17 -41.23
C PRO A 108 45.96 13.66 -40.96
N ILE A 109 46.99 14.48 -41.09
CA ILE A 109 46.86 15.94 -41.13
C ILE A 109 47.02 16.38 -42.59
N ALA A 110 46.03 17.18 -43.09
CA ALA A 110 46.14 17.80 -44.40
C ALA A 110 47.14 18.96 -44.36
N GLY A 111 48.20 18.89 -45.17
CA GLY A 111 49.12 19.97 -45.35
C GLY A 111 48.70 20.90 -46.51
N GLU A 112 49.25 22.12 -46.56
CA GLU A 112 49.10 23.01 -47.70
C GLU A 112 49.55 22.29 -48.99
N GLY A 113 48.66 22.16 -49.99
CA GLY A 113 48.93 21.49 -51.25
C GLY A 113 48.32 20.08 -51.40
N GLY A 114 47.40 19.65 -50.48
CA GLY A 114 46.62 18.44 -50.64
C GLY A 114 47.36 17.12 -50.31
N SER A 115 48.55 17.18 -49.73
CA SER A 115 49.25 16.01 -49.24
C SER A 115 48.85 15.66 -47.80
N TYR A 116 48.50 14.42 -47.53
CA TYR A 116 48.21 13.91 -46.18
C TYR A 116 49.49 13.39 -45.51
N LEU A 117 49.84 13.96 -44.37
CA LEU A 117 50.92 13.46 -43.50
C LEU A 117 50.27 12.67 -42.38
N ARG A 118 50.76 11.45 -42.19
CA ARG A 118 50.38 10.60 -41.06
C ARG A 118 51.12 11.06 -39.81
N THR A 119 50.37 11.50 -38.82
CA THR A 119 50.92 11.94 -37.54
C THR A 119 50.43 11.07 -36.43
N TYR A 120 51.24 10.91 -35.40
CA TYR A 120 50.86 10.26 -34.13
C TYR A 120 51.35 11.14 -33.00
N ASN A 121 50.56 11.18 -31.96
CA ASN A 121 50.91 11.87 -30.73
C ASN A 121 50.52 10.93 -29.55
N TRP A 122 51.41 10.75 -28.60
CA TRP A 122 51.09 10.04 -27.39
C TRP A 122 51.85 10.62 -26.22
N GLY A 123 51.30 10.51 -25.03
CA GLY A 123 51.94 11.02 -23.82
C GLY A 123 51.23 10.60 -22.55
N VAL A 124 51.89 10.95 -21.45
CA VAL A 124 51.36 10.79 -20.12
C VAL A 124 51.36 12.16 -19.46
N GLN A 125 50.22 12.50 -18.87
CA GLN A 125 50.00 13.80 -18.21
C GLN A 125 49.69 13.56 -16.74
N LEU A 126 50.46 14.22 -15.85
CA LEU A 126 50.19 14.29 -14.42
C LEU A 126 49.62 15.67 -14.11
N SER A 127 48.41 15.71 -13.56
CA SER A 127 47.74 16.95 -13.16
C SER A 127 47.50 16.97 -11.67
N LEU A 128 47.92 18.04 -11.01
CA LEU A 128 47.72 18.27 -9.58
C LEU A 128 47.06 19.63 -9.38
N PRO A 129 45.80 19.66 -8.91
CA PRO A 129 45.10 20.92 -8.63
C PRO A 129 45.57 21.51 -7.30
N LEU A 130 46.39 22.57 -7.38
CA LEU A 130 46.94 23.22 -6.18
C LEU A 130 45.96 24.18 -5.52
N PHE A 131 45.22 24.93 -6.31
CA PHE A 131 44.24 25.89 -5.83
C PHE A 131 43.06 26.02 -6.84
N ASP A 132 41.82 25.96 -6.35
CA ASP A 132 40.60 25.99 -7.16
C ASP A 132 39.62 27.11 -6.76
N GLY A 133 40.07 28.08 -5.97
CA GLY A 133 39.23 29.19 -5.50
C GLY A 133 38.15 28.77 -4.51
N PHE A 134 38.40 27.81 -3.65
CA PHE A 134 37.47 27.24 -2.65
C PHE A 134 36.23 26.56 -3.26
N ARG A 135 36.23 26.31 -4.55
CA ARG A 135 35.09 25.63 -5.23
C ARG A 135 34.83 24.23 -4.69
N ARG A 136 35.88 23.52 -4.30
CA ARG A 136 35.80 22.18 -3.74
C ARG A 136 35.22 22.20 -2.33
N GLU A 137 35.66 23.16 -1.52
CA GLU A 137 35.15 23.38 -0.17
C GLU A 137 33.64 23.69 -0.21
N GLY A 138 33.18 24.56 -1.12
CA GLY A 138 31.77 24.84 -1.32
C GLY A 138 30.95 23.60 -1.71
N ARG A 139 31.49 22.73 -2.61
CA ARG A 139 30.84 21.45 -2.95
C ARG A 139 30.82 20.46 -1.78
N LEU A 140 31.83 20.45 -0.93
CA LEU A 140 31.83 19.61 0.27
C LEU A 140 30.76 20.07 1.27
N GLU A 141 30.61 21.38 1.46
CA GLU A 141 29.56 21.95 2.30
C GLU A 141 28.17 21.64 1.75
N GLU A 142 27.98 21.73 0.43
CA GLU A 142 26.74 21.33 -0.25
C GLU A 142 26.41 19.85 0.01
N GLN A 143 27.38 18.94 -0.22
CA GLN A 143 27.17 17.52 0.02
C GLN A 143 26.89 17.23 1.51
N ALA A 144 27.55 17.92 2.43
CA ALA A 144 27.29 17.81 3.85
C ALA A 144 25.88 18.31 4.25
N ALA A 145 25.37 19.33 3.55
CA ALA A 145 24.02 19.81 3.75
C ALA A 145 22.97 18.80 3.24
N VAL A 146 23.19 18.24 2.04
CA VAL A 146 22.34 17.18 1.47
C VAL A 146 22.36 15.92 2.36
N HIS A 147 23.52 15.57 2.89
CA HIS A 147 23.62 14.43 3.82
C HIS A 147 22.75 14.63 5.06
N ARG A 148 22.86 15.80 5.72
CA ARG A 148 22.02 16.14 6.89
C ARG A 148 20.52 16.16 6.56
N GLU A 149 20.14 16.68 5.40
CA GLU A 149 18.76 16.65 4.93
C GLU A 149 18.23 15.21 4.82
N LEU A 150 18.99 14.32 4.20
CA LEU A 150 18.61 12.91 4.06
C LEU A 150 18.54 12.17 5.40
N GLU A 151 19.44 12.49 6.36
CA GLU A 151 19.37 11.95 7.73
C GLU A 151 18.08 12.36 8.43
N VAL A 152 17.69 13.64 8.34
CA VAL A 152 16.44 14.13 8.89
C VAL A 152 15.24 13.45 8.24
N ARG A 153 15.23 13.35 6.91
CA ARG A 153 14.16 12.63 6.18
C ARG A 153 14.06 11.17 6.56
N ARG A 154 15.22 10.50 6.75
CA ARG A 154 15.25 9.10 7.19
C ARG A 154 14.69 8.95 8.60
N HIS A 155 15.03 9.86 9.50
CA HIS A 155 14.51 9.86 10.86
C HIS A 155 12.99 10.08 10.86
N ASP A 156 12.51 11.07 10.13
CA ASP A 156 11.08 11.38 9.99
C ASP A 156 10.30 10.19 9.43
N LEU A 157 10.79 9.58 8.34
CA LEU A 157 10.17 8.39 7.77
C LEU A 157 10.16 7.20 8.75
N ALA A 158 11.21 7.02 9.55
CA ALA A 158 11.22 5.98 10.57
C ALA A 158 10.15 6.21 11.66
N GLN A 159 9.92 7.47 12.06
CA GLN A 159 8.84 7.84 12.97
C GLN A 159 7.47 7.60 12.33
N GLN A 160 7.30 7.97 11.07
CA GLN A 160 6.06 7.71 10.33
C GLN A 160 5.77 6.22 10.24
N VAL A 161 6.76 5.39 9.91
CA VAL A 161 6.61 3.92 9.89
C VAL A 161 6.20 3.39 11.27
N ALA A 162 6.78 3.93 12.36
CA ALA A 162 6.42 3.53 13.71
C ALA A 162 4.95 3.84 14.03
N LEU A 163 4.46 5.01 13.62
CA LEU A 163 3.06 5.41 13.77
C LEU A 163 2.12 4.55 12.91
N GLU A 164 2.51 4.27 11.65
CA GLU A 164 1.74 3.40 10.75
C GLU A 164 1.58 1.97 11.31
N VAL A 165 2.66 1.38 11.81
CA VAL A 165 2.63 0.05 12.42
C VAL A 165 1.76 0.04 13.65
N ARG A 166 1.87 1.05 14.52
CA ARG A 166 1.06 1.16 15.71
C ARG A 166 -0.42 1.34 15.38
N GLY A 167 -0.75 2.29 14.48
CA GLY A 167 -2.13 2.52 14.03
C GLY A 167 -2.74 1.27 13.41
N ALA A 168 -2.00 0.57 12.53
CA ALA A 168 -2.49 -0.65 11.90
C ALA A 168 -2.75 -1.80 12.92
N ASN A 169 -1.97 -1.89 14.02
CA ASN A 169 -2.24 -2.83 15.10
C ASN A 169 -3.52 -2.47 15.87
N GLU A 170 -3.72 -1.20 16.18
CA GLU A 170 -4.93 -0.70 16.85
C GLU A 170 -6.16 -0.93 15.96
N ASP A 171 -6.08 -0.58 14.67
CA ASP A 171 -7.15 -0.82 13.70
C ASP A 171 -7.52 -2.31 13.59
N LEU A 172 -6.53 -3.20 13.61
CA LEU A 172 -6.77 -4.63 13.60
C LEU A 172 -7.49 -5.11 14.86
N ALA A 173 -7.11 -4.60 16.03
CA ALA A 173 -7.77 -4.93 17.30
C ALA A 173 -9.23 -4.47 17.29
N PHE A 174 -9.48 -3.22 16.89
CA PHE A 174 -10.85 -2.68 16.79
C PHE A 174 -11.70 -3.41 15.75
N ALA A 175 -11.13 -3.74 14.59
CA ALA A 175 -11.84 -4.49 13.56
C ALA A 175 -12.21 -5.89 14.04
N ARG A 176 -11.40 -6.52 14.89
CA ARG A 176 -11.69 -7.80 15.52
C ARG A 176 -12.87 -7.69 16.49
N GLU A 177 -12.85 -6.70 17.38
CA GLU A 177 -13.94 -6.44 18.31
C GLU A 177 -15.26 -6.15 17.58
N GLN A 178 -15.21 -5.38 16.50
CA GLN A 178 -16.39 -5.11 15.65
C GLN A 178 -16.92 -6.38 15.00
N LEU A 179 -16.05 -7.27 14.52
CA LEU A 179 -16.44 -8.55 13.94
C LEU A 179 -17.13 -9.45 14.97
N ASP A 180 -16.59 -9.54 16.18
CA ASP A 180 -17.16 -10.33 17.26
C ASP A 180 -18.54 -9.77 17.67
N ALA A 181 -18.68 -8.46 17.85
CA ALA A 181 -19.95 -7.80 18.13
C ALA A 181 -21.00 -7.97 17.01
N ALA A 182 -20.57 -7.90 15.75
CA ALA A 182 -21.46 -8.11 14.60
C ALA A 182 -21.94 -9.56 14.52
N SER A 183 -21.10 -10.53 14.85
CA SER A 183 -21.46 -11.95 14.88
C SER A 183 -22.49 -12.24 15.98
N GLU A 184 -22.30 -11.68 17.18
CA GLU A 184 -23.26 -11.77 18.29
C GLU A 184 -24.61 -11.16 17.90
N ARG A 185 -24.60 -9.98 17.23
CA ARG A 185 -25.82 -9.32 16.76
C ARG A 185 -26.61 -10.19 15.76
N VAL A 186 -25.92 -10.93 14.88
CA VAL A 186 -26.61 -11.86 13.96
C VAL A 186 -27.26 -12.99 14.75
N ALA A 187 -26.57 -13.58 15.73
CA ALA A 187 -27.12 -14.66 16.56
C ALA A 187 -28.37 -14.19 17.34
N LEU A 188 -28.33 -12.99 17.92
CA LEU A 188 -29.48 -12.39 18.62
C LEU A 188 -30.65 -12.09 17.67
N ALA A 189 -30.39 -11.55 16.48
CA ALA A 189 -31.41 -11.26 15.49
C ALA A 189 -32.07 -12.55 14.92
N GLU A 190 -31.33 -13.64 14.82
CA GLU A 190 -31.87 -14.96 14.45
C GLU A 190 -32.83 -15.50 15.54
N GLN A 191 -32.47 -15.35 16.80
CA GLN A 191 -33.34 -15.70 17.92
C GLN A 191 -34.61 -14.83 17.96
N GLU A 192 -34.47 -13.53 17.77
CA GLU A 192 -35.60 -12.58 17.71
C GLU A 192 -36.57 -12.96 16.60
N LEU A 193 -36.07 -13.26 15.40
CA LEU A 193 -36.90 -13.69 14.28
C LEU A 193 -37.61 -15.03 14.58
N ALA A 194 -36.95 -16.00 15.21
CA ALA A 194 -37.53 -17.25 15.59
C ALA A 194 -38.69 -17.03 16.59
N GLN A 195 -38.47 -16.24 17.63
CA GLN A 195 -39.48 -15.89 18.64
C GLN A 195 -40.68 -15.14 18.02
N ALA A 196 -40.40 -14.17 17.13
CA ALA A 196 -41.47 -13.44 16.46
C ALA A 196 -42.36 -14.34 15.58
N ARG A 197 -41.74 -15.31 14.88
CA ARG A 197 -42.47 -16.30 14.07
C ARG A 197 -43.31 -17.27 14.96
N ASP A 198 -42.79 -17.69 16.09
CA ASP A 198 -43.54 -18.59 17.01
C ASP A 198 -44.71 -17.88 17.65
N ARG A 199 -44.55 -16.61 18.06
CA ARG A 199 -45.67 -15.76 18.54
C ARG A 199 -46.72 -15.53 17.47
N PHE A 200 -46.33 -15.34 16.24
CA PHE A 200 -47.26 -15.19 15.11
C PHE A 200 -48.05 -16.51 14.87
N ARG A 201 -47.35 -17.67 14.89
CA ARG A 201 -47.99 -18.98 14.73
C ARG A 201 -48.97 -19.27 15.85
N ALA A 202 -48.65 -18.85 17.07
CA ALA A 202 -49.53 -18.98 18.24
C ALA A 202 -50.70 -17.99 18.22
N GLY A 203 -50.78 -17.07 17.25
CA GLY A 203 -51.86 -16.10 17.14
C GLY A 203 -51.79 -14.96 18.16
N VAL A 204 -50.68 -14.82 18.89
CA VAL A 204 -50.51 -13.78 19.94
C VAL A 204 -49.75 -12.54 19.47
N ALA A 205 -49.29 -12.54 18.22
CA ALA A 205 -48.59 -11.39 17.61
C ALA A 205 -49.01 -11.20 16.14
N GLY A 206 -48.88 -9.98 15.66
CA GLY A 206 -49.15 -9.63 14.25
C GLY A 206 -47.97 -10.01 13.32
N ASN A 207 -48.23 -10.10 12.02
CA ASN A 207 -47.21 -10.32 11.01
C ASN A 207 -46.15 -9.22 10.99
N ALA A 208 -46.48 -8.02 11.46
CA ALA A 208 -45.56 -6.87 11.50
C ALA A 208 -44.32 -7.16 12.33
N ASP A 209 -44.45 -7.87 13.45
CA ASP A 209 -43.30 -8.24 14.32
C ASP A 209 -42.33 -9.14 13.58
N ALA A 210 -42.82 -10.16 12.88
CA ALA A 210 -42.01 -11.08 12.10
C ALA A 210 -41.28 -10.38 10.91
N VAL A 211 -41.97 -9.43 10.26
CA VAL A 211 -41.37 -8.60 9.20
C VAL A 211 -40.26 -7.73 9.78
N THR A 212 -40.50 -7.06 10.90
CA THR A 212 -39.52 -6.20 11.57
C THR A 212 -38.29 -7.01 11.99
N ALA A 213 -38.46 -8.16 12.63
CA ALA A 213 -37.38 -9.05 13.02
C ALA A 213 -36.58 -9.59 11.80
N SER A 214 -37.28 -9.87 10.68
CA SER A 214 -36.58 -10.24 9.42
C SER A 214 -35.71 -9.13 8.87
N LEU A 215 -36.14 -7.88 8.99
CA LEU A 215 -35.36 -6.71 8.58
C LEU A 215 -34.16 -6.51 9.49
N ALA A 216 -34.36 -6.66 10.80
CA ALA A 216 -33.27 -6.58 11.78
C ALA A 216 -32.19 -7.64 11.50
N LEU A 217 -32.59 -8.88 11.17
CA LEU A 217 -31.65 -9.93 10.77
C LEU A 217 -30.89 -9.58 9.49
N ASN A 218 -31.58 -9.06 8.46
CA ASN A 218 -30.90 -8.66 7.24
C ASN A 218 -29.89 -7.52 7.49
N ALA A 219 -30.26 -6.54 8.30
CA ALA A 219 -29.33 -5.47 8.70
C ALA A 219 -28.13 -6.01 9.49
N ALA A 220 -28.36 -6.95 10.42
CA ALA A 220 -27.29 -7.58 11.17
C ALA A 220 -26.34 -8.37 10.26
N ARG A 221 -26.85 -9.08 9.27
CA ARG A 221 -26.04 -9.82 8.28
C ARG A 221 -25.19 -8.89 7.41
N THR A 222 -25.77 -7.75 6.99
CA THR A 222 -25.01 -6.72 6.26
C THR A 222 -23.87 -6.19 7.12
N LEU A 223 -24.15 -5.85 8.38
CA LEU A 223 -23.12 -5.40 9.32
C LEU A 223 -22.01 -6.43 9.52
N LEU A 224 -22.33 -7.72 9.58
CA LEU A 224 -21.33 -8.78 9.69
C LEU A 224 -20.44 -8.86 8.44
N ILE A 225 -21.02 -8.72 7.25
CA ILE A 225 -20.24 -8.68 5.99
C ILE A 225 -19.28 -7.50 6.00
N ASP A 226 -19.76 -6.31 6.38
CA ASP A 226 -18.95 -5.10 6.42
C ASP A 226 -17.83 -5.22 7.47
N ALA A 227 -18.14 -5.75 8.67
CA ALA A 227 -17.14 -5.98 9.71
C ALA A 227 -16.09 -7.03 9.29
N THR A 228 -16.51 -8.08 8.56
CA THR A 228 -15.58 -9.08 8.01
C THR A 228 -14.65 -8.45 6.99
N ALA A 229 -15.18 -7.62 6.08
CA ALA A 229 -14.38 -6.90 5.08
C ALA A 229 -13.40 -5.92 5.75
N ALA A 230 -13.86 -5.17 6.76
CA ALA A 230 -13.01 -4.26 7.53
C ALA A 230 -11.86 -4.99 8.24
N TRP A 231 -12.14 -6.14 8.86
CA TRP A 231 -11.12 -6.95 9.51
C TRP A 231 -10.06 -7.46 8.52
N HIS A 232 -10.46 -7.95 7.34
CA HIS A 232 -9.51 -8.33 6.30
C HIS A 232 -8.71 -7.13 5.77
N GLY A 233 -9.36 -5.97 5.60
CA GLY A 233 -8.70 -4.72 5.22
C GLY A 233 -7.63 -4.30 6.24
N ALA A 234 -7.94 -4.35 7.53
CA ALA A 234 -7.00 -4.05 8.61
C ALA A 234 -5.79 -5.00 8.63
N ARG A 235 -6.00 -6.30 8.37
CA ARG A 235 -4.92 -7.28 8.25
C ARG A 235 -3.99 -6.98 7.09
N ILE A 236 -4.55 -6.64 5.92
CA ILE A 236 -3.76 -6.24 4.75
C ILE A 236 -2.99 -4.95 5.03
N ALA A 237 -3.62 -3.97 5.71
CA ALA A 237 -2.98 -2.73 6.11
C ALA A 237 -1.79 -2.98 7.05
N LEU A 238 -1.95 -3.88 8.03
CA LEU A 238 -0.86 -4.28 8.93
C LEU A 238 0.29 -4.96 8.16
N ALA A 239 0.00 -5.91 7.29
CA ALA A 239 1.02 -6.57 6.49
C ALA A 239 1.78 -5.57 5.58
N ARG A 240 1.07 -4.58 5.03
CA ARG A 240 1.70 -3.47 4.30
C ARG A 240 2.58 -2.62 5.22
N ALA A 241 2.10 -2.27 6.41
CA ALA A 241 2.86 -1.50 7.39
C ALA A 241 4.15 -2.22 7.81
N LEU A 242 4.13 -3.54 7.90
CA LEU A 242 5.28 -4.39 8.19
C LEU A 242 6.23 -4.59 6.99
N GLY A 243 5.86 -4.16 5.79
CA GLY A 243 6.62 -4.42 4.56
C GLY A 243 6.48 -5.84 4.02
N GLU A 244 5.43 -6.56 4.41
CA GLU A 244 5.16 -7.97 4.04
C GLU A 244 4.06 -8.11 2.97
N ALA A 245 3.62 -7.02 2.35
CA ALA A 245 2.52 -7.05 1.39
C ALA A 245 2.73 -8.01 0.20
N ARG A 246 3.97 -8.38 -0.13
CA ARG A 246 4.31 -9.33 -1.20
C ARG A 246 4.28 -10.79 -0.79
N THR A 247 4.17 -11.09 0.49
CA THR A 247 4.21 -12.45 1.06
C THR A 247 2.84 -12.93 1.56
N LEU A 248 1.80 -12.13 1.36
CA LEU A 248 0.41 -12.52 1.61
C LEU A 248 -0.03 -13.51 0.53
N HIS A 249 -0.07 -14.78 0.88
CA HIS A 249 -0.61 -15.88 0.08
C HIS A 249 -1.83 -16.47 0.77
#